data_955ad8b7034d35d278ec6126c7968c3b
#
_entry.id   955ad8b7034d35d278ec6126c7968c3b
#
_cell.length_a   1.000
_cell.length_b   1.000
_cell.length_c   1.000
_cell.angle_alpha   90.00
_cell.angle_beta   90.00
_cell.angle_gamma   90.00
#
_symmetry.space_group_name_H-M   'P 1'
#
loop_
_entity.id
_entity.type
_entity.pdbx_description
1 polymer ?
#
loop_
_entity_poly.entity_id
_entity_poly.type
_entity_poly.pdbx_seq_one_letter_code
_entity_poly.pdbx_strand_id
1 'polypeptide(L)'
;MRILILTQYYPPEIGAPQNRLHELAIRLQARGVKVEVLTALPNYPKMEVFENYKNGKLRFERIDNIPVYRSWIYISKSKGILARLLNYFSFVWSSYWRGRKLENYDYLMVESPPLFLGYSAMALSKKLNAKLIFNVSDLWPESAEKLGLVTNKYLLIMATRLEHKCYGHSKLITGQTQGIVNNIQKRFPHKKVTWLPNGVDVSFYNPEKIEAGDFRQRNGFKTSDVIFFYGGILGYAQGLEIILETARRLEEFPEAQFVIQGAGPEKEKLHLLKEKYKLENVHFFEPVKKSEMPSILKCIDVAVIPLKKLDLFKGAIPSKVFEALAMKKPLLLGVDGEAKNHFIDKAQAGLFYTPEDI
;
A
#
# COMPACT_ATOMS: atom_id res chain seq x y z
N MET A 1 -16.98 7.90 -21.27
CA MET A 1 -16.85 8.17 -19.83
C MET A 1 -15.44 8.65 -19.56
N ARG A 2 -15.29 9.71 -18.74
CA ARG A 2 -13.99 10.33 -18.41
C ARG A 2 -13.81 10.38 -16.89
N ILE A 3 -12.70 9.86 -16.38
CA ILE A 3 -12.41 9.74 -14.95
C ILE A 3 -11.08 10.43 -14.62
N LEU A 4 -11.10 11.28 -13.59
CA LEU A 4 -9.89 11.81 -12.96
C LEU A 4 -9.60 11.02 -11.69
N ILE A 5 -8.42 10.41 -11.58
CA ILE A 5 -7.93 9.78 -10.36
C ILE A 5 -7.07 10.81 -9.61
N LEU A 6 -7.47 11.15 -8.39
CA LEU A 6 -6.74 12.04 -7.49
C LEU A 6 -6.07 11.19 -6.40
N THR A 7 -4.76 11.19 -6.39
CA THR A 7 -3.97 10.41 -5.42
C THR A 7 -2.68 11.15 -5.07
N GLN A 8 -2.17 10.97 -3.85
CA GLN A 8 -0.88 11.53 -3.49
C GLN A 8 0.28 10.76 -4.13
N TYR A 9 0.13 9.45 -4.27
CA TYR A 9 1.18 8.54 -4.71
C TYR A 9 0.83 7.86 -6.03
N TYR A 10 1.76 7.91 -6.99
CA TYR A 10 1.60 7.29 -8.32
C TYR A 10 2.99 6.96 -8.91
N PRO A 11 3.13 5.99 -9.83
CA PRO A 11 4.43 5.74 -10.48
C PRO A 11 5.13 7.03 -10.95
N PRO A 12 6.48 7.11 -10.87
CA PRO A 12 7.45 6.02 -10.69
C PRO A 12 7.74 5.65 -9.24
N GLU A 13 6.99 6.17 -8.28
CA GLU A 13 7.11 5.73 -6.88
C GLU A 13 6.67 4.26 -6.75
N ILE A 14 7.33 3.52 -5.85
CA ILE A 14 7.07 2.09 -5.63
C ILE A 14 6.29 1.92 -4.34
N GLY A 15 5.15 1.25 -4.43
CA GLY A 15 4.29 0.92 -3.28
C GLY A 15 2.95 0.34 -3.71
N ALA A 16 2.20 -0.23 -2.76
CA ALA A 16 0.93 -0.89 -3.05
C ALA A 16 -0.13 0.05 -3.66
N PRO A 17 -0.37 1.28 -3.12
CA PRO A 17 -1.35 2.20 -3.70
C PRO A 17 -0.98 2.62 -5.13
N GLN A 18 0.31 2.92 -5.37
CA GLN A 18 0.82 3.34 -6.68
C GLN A 18 0.56 2.27 -7.74
N ASN A 19 0.99 1.04 -7.45
CA ASN A 19 0.84 -0.08 -8.35
C ASN A 19 -0.64 -0.37 -8.64
N ARG A 20 -1.46 -0.44 -7.61
CA ARG A 20 -2.89 -0.72 -7.74
C ARG A 20 -3.64 0.32 -8.57
N LEU A 21 -3.43 1.61 -8.29
CA LEU A 21 -4.11 2.68 -9.01
C LEU A 21 -3.67 2.76 -10.47
N HIS A 22 -2.40 2.47 -10.73
CA HIS A 22 -1.88 2.39 -12.09
C HIS A 22 -2.49 1.21 -12.87
N GLU A 23 -2.51 0.02 -12.29
CA GLU A 23 -3.17 -1.16 -12.85
C GLU A 23 -4.67 -0.89 -13.11
N LEU A 24 -5.35 -0.25 -12.17
CA LEU A 24 -6.75 0.13 -12.35
C LEU A 24 -6.92 1.10 -13.54
N ALA A 25 -6.05 2.10 -13.65
CA ALA A 25 -6.09 3.08 -14.73
C ALA A 25 -5.91 2.41 -16.11
N ILE A 26 -4.90 1.54 -16.26
CA ILE A 26 -4.66 0.78 -17.50
C ILE A 26 -5.88 -0.08 -17.86
N ARG A 27 -6.44 -0.81 -16.89
CA ARG A 27 -7.59 -1.71 -17.14
C ARG A 27 -8.88 -0.95 -17.47
N LEU A 28 -9.08 0.23 -16.88
CA LEU A 28 -10.19 1.11 -17.26
C LEU A 28 -9.99 1.66 -18.68
N GLN A 29 -8.76 2.09 -19.02
CA GLN A 29 -8.44 2.59 -20.36
C GLN A 29 -8.66 1.49 -21.43
N ALA A 30 -8.23 0.26 -21.15
CA ALA A 30 -8.46 -0.89 -22.04
C ALA A 30 -9.96 -1.19 -22.28
N ARG A 31 -10.84 -0.73 -21.36
CA ARG A 31 -12.30 -0.81 -21.50
C ARG A 31 -12.94 0.46 -22.11
N GLY A 32 -12.13 1.33 -22.72
CA GLY A 32 -12.62 2.53 -23.40
C GLY A 32 -12.93 3.72 -22.47
N VAL A 33 -12.53 3.67 -21.20
CA VAL A 33 -12.66 4.80 -20.27
C VAL A 33 -11.47 5.74 -20.47
N LYS A 34 -11.70 7.02 -20.65
CA LYS A 34 -10.63 8.03 -20.64
C LYS A 34 -10.21 8.31 -19.21
N VAL A 35 -9.03 7.84 -18.84
CA VAL A 35 -8.48 7.99 -17.49
C VAL A 35 -7.35 9.00 -17.51
N GLU A 36 -7.37 9.90 -16.54
CA GLU A 36 -6.30 10.87 -16.27
C GLU A 36 -5.98 10.86 -14.77
N VAL A 37 -4.76 11.20 -14.40
CA VAL A 37 -4.30 11.15 -13.01
C VAL A 37 -3.77 12.51 -12.58
N LEU A 38 -4.21 12.96 -11.41
CA LEU A 38 -3.67 14.11 -10.70
C LEU A 38 -2.96 13.63 -9.43
N THR A 39 -1.65 13.85 -9.36
CA THR A 39 -0.81 13.30 -8.29
C THR A 39 0.26 14.30 -7.84
N ALA A 40 0.97 13.96 -6.76
CA ALA A 40 2.11 14.75 -6.29
C ALA A 40 3.37 14.53 -7.14
N LEU A 41 4.38 15.38 -6.94
CA LEU A 41 5.74 15.09 -7.39
C LEU A 41 6.26 13.84 -6.67
N PRO A 42 6.88 12.88 -7.36
CA PRO A 42 7.34 11.65 -6.77
C PRO A 42 8.47 11.91 -5.78
N ASN A 43 8.34 11.32 -4.58
CA ASN A 43 9.24 11.58 -3.45
C ASN A 43 9.43 10.37 -2.52
N TYR A 44 8.54 9.39 -2.59
CA TYR A 44 8.58 8.21 -1.73
C TYR A 44 9.43 7.09 -2.35
N PRO A 45 10.24 6.32 -1.60
CA PRO A 45 10.32 6.30 -0.13
C PRO A 45 11.37 7.24 0.48
N LYS A 46 12.26 7.85 -0.32
CA LYS A 46 13.42 8.62 0.18
C LYS A 46 13.08 9.98 0.79
N MET A 47 11.82 10.41 0.66
CA MET A 47 11.37 11.76 1.06
C MET A 47 12.23 12.87 0.41
N GLU A 48 12.49 12.70 -0.88
CA GLU A 48 13.18 13.64 -1.76
C GLU A 48 12.54 13.60 -3.14
N VAL A 49 12.36 14.76 -3.77
CA VAL A 49 11.85 14.80 -5.17
C VAL A 49 12.83 14.04 -6.07
N PHE A 50 12.30 13.13 -6.89
CA PHE A 50 13.11 12.40 -7.85
C PHE A 50 13.78 13.35 -8.84
N GLU A 51 15.01 13.04 -9.27
CA GLU A 51 15.88 13.95 -10.01
C GLU A 51 15.22 14.56 -11.24
N ASN A 52 14.53 13.75 -12.03
CA ASN A 52 13.85 14.19 -13.26
C ASN A 52 12.68 15.16 -13.00
N TYR A 53 12.23 15.31 -11.76
CA TYR A 53 11.09 16.15 -11.35
C TYR A 53 11.51 17.39 -10.56
N LYS A 54 12.79 17.52 -10.23
CA LYS A 54 13.32 18.70 -9.55
C LYS A 54 13.13 19.96 -10.41
N ASN A 55 13.08 21.10 -9.76
CA ASN A 55 12.96 22.43 -10.40
C ASN A 55 11.74 22.60 -11.31
N GLY A 56 10.70 21.79 -11.12
CA GLY A 56 9.46 21.88 -11.88
C GLY A 56 9.57 21.46 -13.35
N LYS A 57 10.65 20.78 -13.74
CA LYS A 57 10.90 20.36 -15.11
C LYS A 57 9.80 19.47 -15.69
N LEU A 58 9.29 18.54 -14.91
CA LEU A 58 8.26 17.60 -15.36
C LEU A 58 6.99 17.74 -14.51
N ARG A 59 6.00 18.44 -15.04
CA ARG A 59 4.68 18.65 -14.41
C ARG A 59 3.57 17.90 -15.11
N PHE A 60 3.83 17.40 -16.31
CA PHE A 60 2.92 16.59 -17.11
C PHE A 60 3.72 15.53 -17.82
N GLU A 61 3.23 14.31 -17.82
CA GLU A 61 3.81 13.17 -18.53
C GLU A 61 2.73 12.18 -18.95
N ARG A 62 3.11 11.20 -19.74
CA ARG A 62 2.28 10.03 -20.04
C ARG A 62 2.98 8.78 -19.53
N ILE A 63 2.29 7.99 -18.71
CA ILE A 63 2.76 6.69 -18.22
C ILE A 63 1.78 5.64 -18.77
N ASP A 64 2.27 4.75 -19.61
CA ASP A 64 1.44 3.75 -20.32
C ASP A 64 0.20 4.39 -21.00
N ASN A 65 0.42 5.49 -21.70
CA ASN A 65 -0.59 6.34 -22.36
C ASN A 65 -1.59 7.01 -21.40
N ILE A 66 -1.48 6.88 -20.10
CA ILE A 66 -2.28 7.60 -19.11
C ILE A 66 -1.68 9.01 -18.90
N PRO A 67 -2.47 10.09 -19.14
CA PRO A 67 -2.05 11.45 -18.80
C PRO A 67 -1.90 11.63 -17.30
N VAL A 68 -0.75 12.09 -16.84
CA VAL A 68 -0.43 12.29 -15.42
C VAL A 68 -0.05 13.75 -15.19
N TYR A 69 -0.82 14.45 -14.36
CA TYR A 69 -0.58 15.82 -13.92
C TYR A 69 0.05 15.81 -12.54
N ARG A 70 1.23 16.44 -12.40
CA ARG A 70 1.96 16.47 -11.13
C ARG A 70 1.87 17.84 -10.47
N SER A 71 1.51 17.81 -9.21
CA SER A 71 1.40 18.99 -8.35
C SER A 71 2.52 19.04 -7.32
N TRP A 72 2.83 20.25 -6.90
CA TRP A 72 3.82 20.47 -5.85
C TRP A 72 3.38 19.85 -4.52
N ILE A 73 4.36 19.39 -3.74
CA ILE A 73 4.19 18.87 -2.39
C ILE A 73 5.37 19.31 -1.53
N TYR A 74 5.11 19.72 -0.30
CA TYR A 74 6.15 19.95 0.70
C TYR A 74 6.72 18.62 1.17
N ILE A 75 8.04 18.48 1.17
CA ILE A 75 8.74 17.27 1.53
C ILE A 75 9.69 17.57 2.68
N SER A 76 9.70 16.72 3.70
CA SER A 76 10.59 16.84 4.86
C SER A 76 10.97 15.44 5.34
N LYS A 77 12.24 15.28 5.73
CA LYS A 77 12.74 14.07 6.40
C LYS A 77 12.35 14.02 7.88
N SER A 78 11.80 15.11 8.42
CA SER A 78 11.35 15.17 9.82
C SER A 78 10.21 14.21 10.07
N LYS A 79 10.30 13.41 11.12
CA LYS A 79 9.25 12.48 11.59
C LYS A 79 8.14 13.20 12.38
N GLY A 80 8.25 14.50 12.62
CA GLY A 80 7.30 15.28 13.40
C GLY A 80 5.92 15.42 12.76
N ILE A 81 4.88 15.55 13.59
CA ILE A 81 3.50 15.66 13.15
C ILE A 81 3.26 16.90 12.28
N LEU A 82 3.91 18.02 12.60
CA LEU A 82 3.79 19.26 11.83
C LEU A 82 4.31 19.11 10.40
N ALA A 83 5.46 18.45 10.22
CA ALA A 83 6.01 18.18 8.89
C ALA A 83 5.10 17.28 8.06
N ARG A 84 4.46 16.28 8.68
CA ARG A 84 3.46 15.42 8.02
C ARG A 84 2.21 16.19 7.62
N LEU A 85 1.71 17.06 8.49
CA LEU A 85 0.55 17.90 8.18
C LEU A 85 0.86 18.88 7.05
N LEU A 86 2.03 19.53 7.06
CA LEU A 86 2.48 20.39 5.97
C LEU A 86 2.60 19.63 4.65
N ASN A 87 3.11 18.40 4.67
CA ASN A 87 3.15 17.53 3.51
C ASN A 87 1.74 17.30 2.94
N TYR A 88 0.78 16.86 3.75
CA TYR A 88 -0.58 16.60 3.31
C TYR A 88 -1.29 17.87 2.81
N PHE A 89 -1.27 18.96 3.59
CA PHE A 89 -2.01 20.18 3.24
C PHE A 89 -1.40 20.93 2.05
N SER A 90 -0.07 20.86 1.88
CA SER A 90 0.56 21.42 0.68
C SER A 90 0.08 20.76 -0.60
N PHE A 91 -0.07 19.42 -0.59
CA PHE A 91 -0.61 18.71 -1.73
C PHE A 91 -2.12 18.92 -1.89
N VAL A 92 -2.90 18.97 -0.81
CA VAL A 92 -4.32 19.35 -0.87
C VAL A 92 -4.49 20.69 -1.59
N TRP A 93 -3.71 21.69 -1.22
CA TRP A 93 -3.76 23.03 -1.84
C TRP A 93 -3.29 23.00 -3.31
N SER A 94 -2.13 22.44 -3.59
CA SER A 94 -1.54 22.43 -4.92
C SER A 94 -2.34 21.58 -5.92
N SER A 95 -2.90 20.45 -5.49
CA SER A 95 -3.75 19.59 -6.31
C SER A 95 -5.06 20.28 -6.69
N TYR A 96 -5.66 21.06 -5.78
CA TYR A 96 -6.83 21.87 -6.11
C TYR A 96 -6.50 22.92 -7.19
N TRP A 97 -5.43 23.69 -7.00
CA TRP A 97 -5.03 24.73 -7.95
C TRP A 97 -4.63 24.19 -9.33
N ARG A 98 -4.06 22.99 -9.36
CA ARG A 98 -3.75 22.30 -10.62
C ARG A 98 -5.01 21.72 -11.26
N GLY A 99 -5.80 20.98 -10.48
CA GLY A 99 -6.98 20.26 -10.95
C GLY A 99 -8.09 21.18 -11.46
N ARG A 100 -8.27 22.37 -10.85
CA ARG A 100 -9.31 23.34 -11.29
C ARG A 100 -9.12 23.87 -12.72
N LYS A 101 -7.93 23.65 -13.31
CA LYS A 101 -7.61 24.01 -14.69
C LYS A 101 -7.91 22.91 -15.70
N LEU A 102 -8.25 21.73 -15.20
CA LEU A 102 -8.67 20.60 -16.02
C LEU A 102 -10.15 20.76 -16.39
N GLU A 103 -10.57 20.05 -17.43
CA GLU A 103 -11.91 20.21 -17.99
C GLU A 103 -12.74 18.94 -17.82
N ASN A 104 -13.98 19.13 -17.48
CA ASN A 104 -15.12 18.19 -17.47
C ASN A 104 -14.79 16.69 -17.34
N TYR A 105 -15.10 16.13 -16.19
CA TYR A 105 -15.05 14.71 -15.92
C TYR A 105 -16.42 14.21 -15.47
N ASP A 106 -16.77 12.97 -15.87
CA ASP A 106 -17.96 12.29 -15.34
C ASP A 106 -17.79 11.91 -13.89
N TYR A 107 -16.55 11.49 -13.53
CA TYR A 107 -16.19 11.04 -12.19
C TYR A 107 -14.82 11.58 -11.77
N LEU A 108 -14.71 11.87 -10.48
CA LEU A 108 -13.44 12.06 -9.77
C LEU A 108 -13.31 10.97 -8.73
N MET A 109 -12.29 10.13 -8.85
CA MET A 109 -11.97 9.09 -7.86
C MET A 109 -10.81 9.57 -7.01
N VAL A 110 -10.99 9.62 -5.68
CA VAL A 110 -9.94 9.99 -4.73
C VAL A 110 -9.52 8.79 -3.90
N GLU A 111 -8.21 8.64 -3.71
CA GLU A 111 -7.60 7.61 -2.86
C GLU A 111 -7.45 8.10 -1.42
N SER A 112 -7.86 7.27 -0.46
CA SER A 112 -7.67 7.48 0.97
C SER A 112 -7.08 6.22 1.63
N PRO A 113 -5.98 6.35 2.41
CA PRO A 113 -5.30 7.57 2.84
C PRO A 113 -4.48 8.25 1.74
N PRO A 114 -4.11 9.55 1.90
CA PRO A 114 -4.37 10.42 3.06
C PRO A 114 -5.79 11.01 3.04
N LEU A 115 -6.48 10.93 4.16
CA LEU A 115 -7.88 11.42 4.30
C LEU A 115 -8.01 12.90 3.96
N PHE A 116 -7.00 13.73 4.29
CA PHE A 116 -7.02 15.20 4.04
C PHE A 116 -7.17 15.55 2.57
N LEU A 117 -6.80 14.66 1.64
CA LEU A 117 -7.01 14.85 0.21
C LEU A 117 -8.50 14.95 -0.16
N GLY A 118 -9.38 14.49 0.71
CA GLY A 118 -10.81 14.67 0.60
C GLY A 118 -11.26 16.14 0.48
N TYR A 119 -10.54 17.10 1.09
CA TYR A 119 -10.84 18.52 0.91
C TYR A 119 -10.68 18.95 -0.57
N SER A 120 -9.55 18.63 -1.18
CA SER A 120 -9.31 18.91 -2.60
C SER A 120 -10.30 18.15 -3.49
N ALA A 121 -10.57 16.87 -3.18
CA ALA A 121 -11.49 16.04 -3.93
C ALA A 121 -12.92 16.61 -3.95
N MET A 122 -13.46 17.00 -2.80
CA MET A 122 -14.79 17.60 -2.71
C MET A 122 -14.87 18.95 -3.44
N ALA A 123 -13.85 19.79 -3.33
CA ALA A 123 -13.79 21.06 -4.04
C ALA A 123 -13.68 20.88 -5.57
N LEU A 124 -12.80 19.97 -6.02
CA LEU A 124 -12.63 19.65 -7.43
C LEU A 124 -13.86 18.97 -8.03
N SER A 125 -14.51 18.05 -7.32
CA SER A 125 -15.72 17.41 -7.83
C SER A 125 -16.81 18.43 -8.17
N LYS A 126 -16.99 19.46 -7.32
CA LYS A 126 -17.90 20.59 -7.60
C LYS A 126 -17.42 21.43 -8.79
N LYS A 127 -16.14 21.80 -8.79
CA LYS A 127 -15.57 22.67 -9.85
C LYS A 127 -15.61 22.04 -11.24
N LEU A 128 -15.36 20.73 -11.32
CA LEU A 128 -15.30 19.94 -12.56
C LEU A 128 -16.63 19.30 -12.93
N ASN A 129 -17.68 19.54 -12.15
CA ASN A 129 -19.01 18.91 -12.26
C ASN A 129 -18.91 17.37 -12.32
N ALA A 130 -17.98 16.79 -11.56
CA ALA A 130 -17.69 15.37 -11.53
C ALA A 130 -18.34 14.70 -10.30
N LYS A 131 -18.90 13.50 -10.48
CA LYS A 131 -19.40 12.70 -9.36
C LYS A 131 -18.23 12.13 -8.56
N LEU A 132 -18.19 12.35 -7.24
CA LEU A 132 -17.10 11.89 -6.40
C LEU A 132 -17.23 10.40 -6.08
N ILE A 133 -16.16 9.64 -6.35
CA ILE A 133 -15.93 8.28 -5.88
C ILE A 133 -14.84 8.36 -4.80
N PHE A 134 -15.15 7.92 -3.58
CA PHE A 134 -14.19 7.93 -2.47
C PHE A 134 -13.70 6.51 -2.23
N ASN A 135 -12.44 6.24 -2.59
CA ASN A 135 -11.83 4.93 -2.46
C ASN A 135 -11.11 4.81 -1.12
N VAL A 136 -11.53 3.84 -0.31
CA VAL A 136 -11.03 3.59 1.03
C VAL A 136 -10.14 2.35 1.04
N SER A 137 -8.86 2.57 1.19
CA SER A 137 -7.85 1.52 1.31
C SER A 137 -7.58 1.14 2.76
N ASP A 138 -7.88 2.06 3.68
CA ASP A 138 -7.72 1.89 5.11
C ASP A 138 -8.73 2.81 5.84
N LEU A 139 -9.29 2.32 6.94
CA LEU A 139 -10.24 3.07 7.77
C LEU A 139 -9.52 4.15 8.58
N TRP A 140 -9.38 5.31 8.00
CA TRP A 140 -8.75 6.48 8.63
C TRP A 140 -9.81 7.50 9.10
N PRO A 141 -9.76 8.04 10.31
CA PRO A 141 -8.62 8.08 11.26
C PRO A 141 -8.51 6.90 12.23
N GLU A 142 -9.41 5.93 12.23
CA GLU A 142 -9.47 4.83 13.20
C GLU A 142 -8.16 4.03 13.26
N SER A 143 -7.57 3.70 12.12
CA SER A 143 -6.30 2.96 12.06
C SER A 143 -5.14 3.77 12.65
N ALA A 144 -5.08 5.09 12.42
CA ALA A 144 -4.05 5.94 12.99
C ALA A 144 -4.16 6.07 14.51
N GLU A 145 -5.36 6.10 15.05
CA GLU A 145 -5.64 6.10 16.48
C GLU A 145 -5.20 4.78 17.13
N LYS A 146 -5.68 3.65 16.60
CA LYS A 146 -5.38 2.31 17.14
C LYS A 146 -3.91 1.92 17.04
N LEU A 147 -3.19 2.44 16.04
CA LEU A 147 -1.74 2.29 15.92
C LEU A 147 -0.94 3.26 16.79
N GLY A 148 -1.61 4.16 17.54
CA GLY A 148 -0.96 5.17 18.36
C GLY A 148 -0.23 6.27 17.57
N LEU A 149 -0.48 6.38 16.26
CA LEU A 149 0.16 7.38 15.40
C LEU A 149 -0.43 8.78 15.59
N VAL A 150 -1.67 8.86 16.03
CA VAL A 150 -2.37 10.10 16.38
C VAL A 150 -3.08 9.89 17.72
N THR A 151 -2.64 10.61 18.74
CA THR A 151 -3.20 10.52 20.11
C THR A 151 -3.99 11.75 20.51
N ASN A 152 -3.84 12.84 19.76
CA ASN A 152 -4.54 14.10 20.04
C ASN A 152 -6.03 13.98 19.69
N LYS A 153 -6.89 14.03 20.72
CA LYS A 153 -8.36 13.88 20.59
C LYS A 153 -8.99 14.93 19.67
N TYR A 154 -8.52 16.16 19.67
CA TYR A 154 -9.06 17.21 18.79
C TYR A 154 -8.76 16.93 17.32
N LEU A 155 -7.54 16.47 17.01
CA LEU A 155 -7.19 16.06 15.65
C LEU A 155 -8.01 14.85 15.20
N LEU A 156 -8.26 13.88 16.06
CA LEU A 156 -9.11 12.73 15.76
C LEU A 156 -10.56 13.16 15.48
N ILE A 157 -11.14 14.05 16.30
CA ILE A 157 -12.49 14.58 16.07
C ILE A 157 -12.58 15.33 14.73
N MET A 158 -11.57 16.16 14.41
CA MET A 158 -11.53 16.87 13.12
C MET A 158 -11.41 15.92 11.95
N ALA A 159 -10.57 14.90 12.06
CA ALA A 159 -10.38 13.88 11.03
C ALA A 159 -11.67 13.04 10.83
N THR A 160 -12.34 12.63 11.90
CA THR A 160 -13.63 11.92 11.84
C THR A 160 -14.72 12.79 11.19
N ARG A 161 -14.76 14.09 11.52
CA ARG A 161 -15.70 15.02 10.86
C ARG A 161 -15.41 15.16 9.37
N LEU A 162 -14.12 15.16 8.99
CA LEU A 162 -13.72 15.19 7.58
C LEU A 162 -14.13 13.89 6.87
N GLU A 163 -13.88 12.73 7.46
CA GLU A 163 -14.30 11.44 6.94
C GLU A 163 -15.82 11.43 6.66
N HIS A 164 -16.62 11.86 7.64
CA HIS A 164 -18.08 11.97 7.50
C HIS A 164 -18.50 12.90 6.35
N LYS A 165 -17.82 14.04 6.21
CA LYS A 165 -18.06 14.98 5.09
C LYS A 165 -17.68 14.35 3.74
N CYS A 166 -16.56 13.64 3.66
CA CYS A 166 -16.13 12.95 2.44
C CYS A 166 -17.15 11.87 2.03
N TYR A 167 -17.56 11.03 2.96
CA TYR A 167 -18.56 9.99 2.70
C TYR A 167 -19.93 10.59 2.37
N GLY A 168 -20.34 11.65 3.09
CA GLY A 168 -21.57 12.39 2.82
C GLY A 168 -21.63 12.99 1.42
N HIS A 169 -20.52 13.56 0.94
CA HIS A 169 -20.44 14.18 -0.38
C HIS A 169 -20.29 13.17 -1.53
N SER A 170 -19.80 11.98 -1.26
CA SER A 170 -19.51 10.97 -2.28
C SER A 170 -20.79 10.38 -2.88
N LYS A 171 -20.78 10.20 -4.20
CA LYS A 171 -21.82 9.46 -4.94
C LYS A 171 -21.67 7.95 -4.76
N LEU A 172 -20.41 7.49 -4.67
CA LEU A 172 -20.03 6.10 -4.45
C LEU A 172 -18.84 6.06 -3.49
N ILE A 173 -18.86 5.12 -2.56
CA ILE A 173 -17.72 4.79 -1.72
C ILE A 173 -17.25 3.40 -2.12
N THR A 174 -15.95 3.19 -2.26
CA THR A 174 -15.38 1.87 -2.53
C THR A 174 -14.44 1.48 -1.40
N GLY A 175 -14.51 0.22 -0.97
CA GLY A 175 -13.60 -0.35 0.03
C GLY A 175 -12.80 -1.50 -0.55
N GLN A 176 -11.54 -1.63 -0.16
CA GLN A 176 -10.65 -2.69 -0.67
C GLN A 176 -10.98 -4.07 -0.14
N THR A 177 -11.61 -4.15 1.03
CA THR A 177 -11.96 -5.40 1.69
C THR A 177 -13.43 -5.38 2.09
N GLN A 178 -14.00 -6.55 2.27
CA GLN A 178 -15.40 -6.64 2.73
C GLN A 178 -15.54 -6.09 4.15
N GLY A 179 -14.51 -6.23 4.99
CA GLY A 179 -14.47 -5.63 6.32
C GLY A 179 -14.60 -4.10 6.28
N ILE A 180 -13.87 -3.43 5.37
CA ILE A 180 -14.01 -1.97 5.15
C ILE A 180 -15.43 -1.62 4.67
N VAL A 181 -15.94 -2.36 3.68
CA VAL A 181 -17.30 -2.14 3.14
C VAL A 181 -18.33 -2.25 4.24
N ASN A 182 -18.29 -3.31 5.04
CA ASN A 182 -19.25 -3.57 6.12
C ASN A 182 -19.18 -2.49 7.23
N ASN A 183 -17.96 -2.07 7.61
CA ASN A 183 -17.76 -0.98 8.58
C ASN A 183 -18.42 0.31 8.10
N ILE A 184 -18.13 0.70 6.85
CA ILE A 184 -18.69 1.94 6.29
C ILE A 184 -20.22 1.82 6.11
N GLN A 185 -20.72 0.71 5.59
CA GLN A 185 -22.14 0.49 5.36
C GLN A 185 -22.94 0.53 6.68
N LYS A 186 -22.39 -0.02 7.77
CA LYS A 186 -22.99 0.05 9.11
C LYS A 186 -23.11 1.48 9.62
N ARG A 187 -22.09 2.32 9.39
CA ARG A 187 -22.03 3.71 9.84
C ARG A 187 -22.81 4.65 8.91
N PHE A 188 -22.92 4.32 7.64
CA PHE A 188 -23.58 5.13 6.59
C PHE A 188 -24.54 4.28 5.74
N PRO A 189 -25.65 3.79 6.33
CA PRO A 189 -26.55 2.83 5.66
C PRO A 189 -27.21 3.36 4.38
N HIS A 190 -27.33 4.69 4.25
CA HIS A 190 -27.92 5.33 3.07
C HIS A 190 -26.94 5.58 1.93
N LYS A 191 -25.64 5.28 2.12
CA LYS A 191 -24.62 5.45 1.09
C LYS A 191 -24.45 4.18 0.27
N LYS A 192 -24.19 4.36 -1.02
CA LYS A 192 -23.79 3.25 -1.87
C LYS A 192 -22.30 2.95 -1.60
N VAL A 193 -22.07 1.81 -0.98
CA VAL A 193 -20.72 1.28 -0.72
C VAL A 193 -20.52 0.03 -1.56
N THR A 194 -19.40 -0.11 -2.21
CA THR A 194 -19.11 -1.22 -3.11
C THR A 194 -17.72 -1.77 -2.84
N TRP A 195 -17.59 -3.06 -2.90
CA TRP A 195 -16.31 -3.72 -2.80
C TRP A 195 -15.50 -3.54 -4.07
N LEU A 196 -14.30 -2.97 -3.96
CA LEU A 196 -13.31 -2.84 -5.01
C LEU A 196 -12.00 -3.48 -4.52
N PRO A 197 -11.87 -4.82 -4.62
CA PRO A 197 -10.74 -5.53 -4.05
C PRO A 197 -9.43 -5.17 -4.74
N ASN A 198 -8.33 -5.42 -4.02
CA ASN A 198 -7.02 -5.51 -4.63
C ASN A 198 -6.97 -6.76 -5.52
N GLY A 199 -6.01 -6.76 -6.43
CA GLY A 199 -5.70 -7.88 -7.29
C GLY A 199 -4.25 -7.84 -7.71
N VAL A 200 -3.88 -8.76 -8.58
CA VAL A 200 -2.55 -8.87 -9.17
C VAL A 200 -2.66 -9.16 -10.66
N ASP A 201 -1.70 -8.72 -11.42
CA ASP A 201 -1.59 -9.11 -12.82
C ASP A 201 -0.92 -10.49 -12.92
N VAL A 202 -1.75 -11.51 -13.14
CA VAL A 202 -1.28 -12.90 -13.27
C VAL A 202 -0.49 -13.16 -14.57
N SER A 203 -0.52 -12.25 -15.54
CA SER A 203 0.35 -12.33 -16.72
C SER A 203 1.76 -11.83 -16.42
N PHE A 204 1.86 -10.86 -15.52
CA PHE A 204 3.13 -10.30 -15.02
C PHE A 204 3.76 -11.20 -13.94
N TYR A 205 2.95 -11.65 -12.95
CA TYR A 205 3.34 -12.63 -11.93
C TYR A 205 2.98 -14.05 -12.41
N ASN A 206 3.72 -14.56 -13.39
CA ASN A 206 3.51 -15.89 -13.95
C ASN A 206 4.75 -16.76 -13.79
N PRO A 207 4.76 -17.72 -12.84
CA PRO A 207 5.92 -18.53 -12.55
C PRO A 207 6.38 -19.42 -13.73
N GLU A 208 5.52 -19.68 -14.71
CA GLU A 208 5.87 -20.49 -15.88
C GLU A 208 6.62 -19.68 -16.94
N LYS A 209 6.42 -18.34 -16.95
CA LYS A 209 7.09 -17.42 -17.88
C LYS A 209 8.29 -16.70 -17.29
N ILE A 210 8.40 -16.69 -15.96
CA ILE A 210 9.50 -16.03 -15.26
C ILE A 210 10.63 -17.03 -15.08
N GLU A 211 11.82 -16.64 -15.51
CA GLU A 211 13.03 -17.39 -15.19
C GLU A 211 13.42 -17.14 -13.72
N ALA A 212 13.90 -18.19 -13.06
CA ALA A 212 14.47 -18.03 -11.74
C ALA A 212 15.74 -17.17 -11.88
N GLY A 213 15.74 -16.04 -11.17
CA GLY A 213 16.94 -15.20 -11.09
C GLY A 213 18.04 -15.88 -10.28
N ASP A 214 19.20 -15.25 -10.26
CA ASP A 214 20.36 -15.69 -9.48
C ASP A 214 20.30 -15.24 -8.01
N PHE A 215 19.11 -14.89 -7.49
CA PHE A 215 18.92 -14.36 -6.15
C PHE A 215 19.52 -15.25 -5.06
N ARG A 216 19.30 -16.56 -5.12
CA ARG A 216 19.90 -17.50 -4.16
C ARG A 216 21.44 -17.50 -4.26
N GLN A 217 21.98 -17.65 -5.47
CA GLN A 217 23.41 -17.75 -5.72
C GLN A 217 24.15 -16.47 -5.32
N ARG A 218 23.63 -15.30 -5.73
CA ARG A 218 24.25 -13.99 -5.41
C ARG A 218 24.31 -13.71 -3.91
N ASN A 219 23.37 -14.27 -3.14
CA ASN A 219 23.27 -14.01 -1.72
C ASN A 219 23.75 -15.19 -0.86
N GLY A 220 24.40 -16.19 -1.48
CA GLY A 220 25.02 -17.31 -0.76
C GLY A 220 24.04 -18.34 -0.22
N PHE A 221 22.77 -18.32 -0.64
CA PHE A 221 21.78 -19.33 -0.22
C PHE A 221 22.03 -20.67 -0.93
N LYS A 222 21.99 -21.75 -0.15
CA LYS A 222 22.13 -23.12 -0.65
C LYS A 222 20.80 -23.59 -1.29
N THR A 223 20.90 -24.63 -2.12
CA THR A 223 19.70 -25.28 -2.69
C THR A 223 18.83 -25.94 -1.62
N SER A 224 19.45 -26.39 -0.52
CA SER A 224 18.77 -27.00 0.64
C SER A 224 18.09 -25.97 1.55
N ASP A 225 18.40 -24.67 1.42
CA ASP A 225 17.82 -23.67 2.29
C ASP A 225 16.35 -23.46 1.99
N VAL A 226 15.55 -23.27 3.04
CA VAL A 226 14.15 -22.87 2.97
C VAL A 226 14.07 -21.38 3.26
N ILE A 227 13.73 -20.58 2.23
CA ILE A 227 13.67 -19.11 2.33
C ILE A 227 12.26 -18.67 2.72
N PHE A 228 12.12 -18.18 3.96
CA PHE A 228 10.95 -17.46 4.44
C PHE A 228 11.09 -15.98 4.10
N PHE A 229 10.23 -15.48 3.22
CA PHE A 229 10.37 -14.16 2.63
C PHE A 229 9.28 -13.19 3.06
N TYR A 230 9.68 -12.01 3.51
CA TYR A 230 8.85 -10.83 3.64
C TYR A 230 9.32 -9.76 2.66
N GLY A 231 8.43 -9.27 1.79
CA GLY A 231 8.70 -8.15 0.89
C GLY A 231 7.72 -7.00 1.08
N GLY A 232 8.21 -5.78 1.29
CA GLY A 232 7.35 -4.60 1.38
C GLY A 232 7.79 -3.51 2.34
N ILE A 233 6.82 -2.69 2.79
CA ILE A 233 7.09 -1.60 3.74
C ILE A 233 7.41 -2.19 5.11
N LEU A 234 8.54 -1.77 5.70
CA LEU A 234 8.92 -2.08 7.08
C LEU A 234 8.26 -1.05 8.01
N GLY A 235 6.95 -1.23 8.22
CA GLY A 235 6.11 -0.25 8.91
C GLY A 235 5.55 -0.75 10.24
N TYR A 236 4.94 0.17 11.00
CA TYR A 236 4.42 -0.10 12.36
C TYR A 236 3.31 -1.14 12.42
N ALA A 237 2.53 -1.29 11.35
CA ALA A 237 1.40 -2.20 11.31
C ALA A 237 1.79 -3.66 11.09
N GLN A 238 2.99 -3.92 10.56
CA GLN A 238 3.41 -5.25 10.13
C GLN A 238 3.84 -6.17 11.26
N GLY A 239 4.34 -5.62 12.39
CA GLY A 239 4.81 -6.44 13.52
C GLY A 239 5.94 -7.40 13.13
N LEU A 240 6.95 -6.89 12.41
CA LEU A 240 8.01 -7.70 11.80
C LEU A 240 8.97 -8.32 12.81
N GLU A 241 8.93 -7.89 14.06
CA GLU A 241 9.72 -8.44 15.15
C GLU A 241 9.49 -9.96 15.32
N ILE A 242 8.28 -10.42 14.98
CA ILE A 242 7.93 -11.85 15.06
C ILE A 242 8.82 -12.70 14.15
N ILE A 243 9.24 -12.18 12.99
CA ILE A 243 10.13 -12.89 12.07
C ILE A 243 11.49 -13.11 12.73
N LEU A 244 12.03 -12.09 13.40
CA LEU A 244 13.32 -12.17 14.08
C LEU A 244 13.27 -13.08 15.31
N GLU A 245 12.18 -13.00 16.07
CA GLU A 245 11.98 -13.89 17.22
C GLU A 245 11.82 -15.37 16.78
N THR A 246 11.12 -15.62 15.68
CA THR A 246 11.02 -16.97 15.09
C THR A 246 12.38 -17.44 14.59
N ALA A 247 13.12 -16.57 13.90
CA ALA A 247 14.47 -16.89 13.42
C ALA A 247 15.41 -17.27 14.57
N ARG A 248 15.30 -16.59 15.72
CA ARG A 248 16.05 -16.91 16.94
C ARG A 248 15.73 -18.30 17.48
N ARG A 249 14.45 -18.71 17.45
CA ARG A 249 14.05 -20.05 17.91
C ARG A 249 14.48 -21.16 16.94
N LEU A 250 14.77 -20.81 15.70
CA LEU A 250 15.17 -21.73 14.65
C LEU A 250 16.67 -21.67 14.34
N GLU A 251 17.50 -21.17 15.25
CA GLU A 251 18.97 -21.13 15.06
C GLU A 251 19.60 -22.52 14.92
N GLU A 252 18.97 -23.53 15.50
CA GLU A 252 19.43 -24.94 15.37
C GLU A 252 19.13 -25.56 13.99
N PHE A 253 18.36 -24.86 13.14
CA PHE A 253 17.99 -25.27 11.79
C PHE A 253 18.69 -24.35 10.75
N PRO A 254 19.94 -24.62 10.38
CA PRO A 254 20.72 -23.73 9.52
C PRO A 254 20.14 -23.56 8.11
N GLU A 255 19.26 -24.46 7.68
CA GLU A 255 18.54 -24.34 6.40
C GLU A 255 17.38 -23.33 6.46
N ALA A 256 16.88 -22.95 7.65
CA ALA A 256 15.80 -21.98 7.79
C ALA A 256 16.33 -20.56 7.66
N GLN A 257 16.14 -19.93 6.50
CA GLN A 257 16.62 -18.60 6.17
C GLN A 257 15.49 -17.59 6.08
N PHE A 258 15.63 -16.45 6.75
CA PHE A 258 14.63 -15.40 6.80
C PHE A 258 15.09 -14.18 6.00
N VAL A 259 14.34 -13.83 4.98
CA VAL A 259 14.63 -12.69 4.10
C VAL A 259 13.61 -11.58 4.31
N ILE A 260 14.09 -10.39 4.66
CA ILE A 260 13.28 -9.18 4.86
C ILE A 260 13.73 -8.15 3.82
N GLN A 261 12.90 -7.92 2.81
CA GLN A 261 13.21 -7.00 1.72
C GLN A 261 12.29 -5.77 1.76
N GLY A 262 12.87 -4.59 1.87
CA GLY A 262 12.09 -3.37 1.86
C GLY A 262 12.71 -2.19 2.59
N ALA A 263 11.90 -1.13 2.73
CA ALA A 263 12.24 0.06 3.49
C ALA A 263 11.06 0.51 4.35
N GLY A 264 11.34 1.29 5.39
CA GLY A 264 10.30 1.83 6.24
C GLY A 264 10.82 2.30 7.59
N PRO A 265 9.95 2.90 8.42
CA PRO A 265 10.33 3.51 9.69
C PRO A 265 10.85 2.51 10.74
N GLU A 266 10.51 1.21 10.62
CA GLU A 266 10.96 0.17 11.55
C GLU A 266 12.30 -0.47 11.16
N LYS A 267 12.89 -0.13 10.00
CA LYS A 267 14.11 -0.76 9.48
C LYS A 267 15.27 -0.73 10.51
N GLU A 268 15.55 0.44 11.06
CA GLU A 268 16.62 0.64 12.02
C GLU A 268 16.44 -0.22 13.29
N LYS A 269 15.21 -0.23 13.82
CA LYS A 269 14.85 -1.05 14.99
C LYS A 269 15.04 -2.55 14.72
N LEU A 270 14.65 -3.03 13.55
CA LEU A 270 14.80 -4.44 13.18
C LEU A 270 16.28 -4.82 13.01
N HIS A 271 17.11 -3.94 12.46
CA HIS A 271 18.56 -4.15 12.41
C HIS A 271 19.17 -4.27 13.81
N LEU A 272 18.83 -3.35 14.73
CA LEU A 272 19.29 -3.40 16.11
C LEU A 272 18.85 -4.70 16.81
N LEU A 273 17.66 -5.20 16.51
CA LEU A 273 17.16 -6.45 17.07
C LEU A 273 17.93 -7.66 16.52
N LYS A 274 18.25 -7.67 15.22
CA LYS A 274 19.10 -8.69 14.60
C LYS A 274 20.48 -8.72 15.26
N GLU A 275 21.11 -7.57 15.44
CA GLU A 275 22.44 -7.47 16.09
C GLU A 275 22.39 -7.93 17.55
N LYS A 276 21.35 -7.49 18.30
CA LYS A 276 21.13 -7.89 19.69
C LYS A 276 21.04 -9.41 19.86
N TYR A 277 20.33 -10.07 18.94
CA TYR A 277 20.14 -11.52 18.96
C TYR A 277 21.24 -12.28 18.22
N LYS A 278 22.17 -11.60 17.55
CA LYS A 278 23.26 -12.18 16.72
C LYS A 278 22.75 -13.15 15.65
N LEU A 279 21.61 -12.82 15.01
CA LEU A 279 20.97 -13.71 14.04
C LEU A 279 21.75 -13.76 12.72
N GLU A 280 22.30 -14.92 12.39
CA GLU A 280 22.99 -15.16 11.12
C GLU A 280 22.02 -15.60 10.02
N ASN A 281 20.89 -16.20 10.38
CA ASN A 281 19.84 -16.69 9.49
C ASN A 281 18.80 -15.62 9.07
N VAL A 282 19.02 -14.33 9.38
CA VAL A 282 18.18 -13.21 8.97
C VAL A 282 18.93 -12.30 8.02
N HIS A 283 18.34 -12.01 6.85
CA HIS A 283 18.95 -11.21 5.79
C HIS A 283 18.05 -10.02 5.41
N PHE A 284 18.63 -8.82 5.41
CA PHE A 284 17.94 -7.60 5.01
C PHE A 284 18.38 -7.15 3.61
N PHE A 285 17.40 -6.85 2.75
CA PHE A 285 17.64 -6.34 1.41
C PHE A 285 16.90 -5.04 1.15
N GLU A 286 17.49 -4.20 0.30
CA GLU A 286 16.86 -2.95 -0.14
C GLU A 286 15.64 -3.21 -1.04
N PRO A 287 14.71 -2.24 -1.13
CA PRO A 287 13.60 -2.33 -2.07
C PRO A 287 14.09 -2.49 -3.51
N VAL A 288 13.41 -3.32 -4.27
CA VAL A 288 13.66 -3.50 -5.71
C VAL A 288 12.54 -2.91 -6.54
N LYS A 289 12.78 -2.77 -7.84
CA LYS A 289 11.75 -2.37 -8.80
C LYS A 289 10.68 -3.47 -8.90
N LYS A 290 9.44 -3.07 -9.23
CA LYS A 290 8.34 -4.02 -9.45
C LYS A 290 8.71 -5.11 -10.46
N SER A 291 9.45 -4.77 -11.51
CA SER A 291 9.89 -5.70 -12.54
C SER A 291 10.81 -6.82 -12.07
N GLU A 292 11.51 -6.63 -10.95
CA GLU A 292 12.45 -7.61 -10.40
C GLU A 292 11.76 -8.56 -9.39
N MET A 293 10.63 -8.15 -8.82
CA MET A 293 9.94 -8.91 -7.78
C MET A 293 9.52 -10.33 -8.21
N PRO A 294 8.98 -10.56 -9.44
CA PRO A 294 8.60 -11.91 -9.84
C PRO A 294 9.76 -12.92 -9.84
N SER A 295 10.96 -12.52 -10.29
CA SER A 295 12.14 -13.40 -10.28
C SER A 295 12.61 -13.72 -8.86
N ILE A 296 12.54 -12.76 -7.95
CA ILE A 296 12.82 -12.97 -6.52
C ILE A 296 11.80 -13.92 -5.90
N LEU A 297 10.50 -13.65 -6.10
CA LEU A 297 9.44 -14.52 -5.61
C LEU A 297 9.53 -15.94 -6.18
N LYS A 298 10.07 -16.13 -7.37
CA LYS A 298 10.34 -17.47 -7.88
C LYS A 298 11.39 -18.22 -7.07
N CYS A 299 12.36 -17.52 -6.52
CA CYS A 299 13.50 -18.08 -5.77
C CYS A 299 13.23 -18.37 -4.29
N ILE A 300 12.16 -17.84 -3.71
CA ILE A 300 11.77 -18.10 -2.31
C ILE A 300 10.92 -19.37 -2.18
N ASP A 301 10.70 -19.84 -0.94
CA ASP A 301 9.88 -21.01 -0.67
C ASP A 301 8.55 -20.64 -0.01
N VAL A 302 8.55 -19.75 0.98
CA VAL A 302 7.38 -19.37 1.77
C VAL A 302 7.27 -17.85 1.86
N ALA A 303 6.09 -17.31 1.58
CA ALA A 303 5.80 -15.88 1.79
C ALA A 303 5.24 -15.65 3.20
N VAL A 304 5.93 -14.83 3.98
CA VAL A 304 5.53 -14.47 5.34
C VAL A 304 4.74 -13.17 5.32
N ILE A 305 3.50 -13.21 5.82
CA ILE A 305 2.56 -12.10 5.76
C ILE A 305 2.07 -11.75 7.17
N PRO A 306 2.85 -11.02 7.96
CA PRO A 306 2.47 -10.63 9.31
C PRO A 306 1.69 -9.32 9.35
N LEU A 307 0.80 -9.18 10.33
CA LEU A 307 0.26 -7.92 10.85
C LEU A 307 0.19 -7.98 12.38
N LYS A 308 0.16 -6.82 13.02
CA LYS A 308 -0.08 -6.74 14.46
C LYS A 308 -1.47 -7.26 14.82
N LYS A 309 -1.60 -7.78 16.05
CA LYS A 309 -2.86 -8.26 16.60
C LYS A 309 -3.78 -7.11 16.98
N LEU A 310 -4.48 -6.55 16.00
CA LEU A 310 -5.47 -5.50 16.18
C LEU A 310 -6.79 -5.90 15.52
N ASP A 311 -7.92 -5.70 16.21
CA ASP A 311 -9.25 -6.01 15.66
C ASP A 311 -9.53 -5.30 14.34
N LEU A 312 -8.98 -4.11 14.17
CA LEU A 312 -9.04 -3.36 12.91
C LEU A 312 -8.51 -4.16 11.72
N PHE A 313 -7.47 -4.97 11.93
CA PHE A 313 -6.84 -5.75 10.87
C PHE A 313 -7.58 -7.04 10.51
N LYS A 314 -8.61 -7.44 11.27
CA LYS A 314 -9.47 -8.56 10.90
C LYS A 314 -10.20 -8.35 9.56
N GLY A 315 -10.39 -7.09 9.16
CA GLY A 315 -10.93 -6.73 7.85
C GLY A 315 -9.85 -6.35 6.83
N ALA A 316 -8.57 -6.60 7.08
CA ALA A 316 -7.48 -6.23 6.18
C ALA A 316 -7.02 -7.41 5.31
N ILE A 317 -6.68 -7.12 4.06
CA ILE A 317 -6.03 -8.06 3.15
C ILE A 317 -4.74 -7.41 2.62
N PRO A 318 -3.56 -7.81 3.09
CA PRO A 318 -2.29 -7.32 2.59
C PRO A 318 -2.10 -7.67 1.11
N SER A 319 -1.76 -6.68 0.26
CA SER A 319 -1.64 -6.87 -1.19
C SER A 319 -0.59 -7.90 -1.62
N LYS A 320 0.45 -8.11 -0.79
CA LYS A 320 1.51 -9.08 -1.05
C LYS A 320 1.03 -10.55 -1.08
N VAL A 321 -0.13 -10.83 -0.48
CA VAL A 321 -0.79 -12.16 -0.59
C VAL A 321 -1.04 -12.50 -2.05
N PHE A 322 -1.56 -11.55 -2.84
CA PHE A 322 -1.91 -11.80 -4.24
C PHE A 322 -0.68 -12.06 -5.10
N GLU A 323 0.42 -11.33 -4.86
CA GLU A 323 1.69 -11.52 -5.59
C GLU A 323 2.31 -12.88 -5.29
N ALA A 324 2.34 -13.27 -4.00
CA ALA A 324 2.84 -14.58 -3.57
C ALA A 324 2.03 -15.73 -4.18
N LEU A 325 0.71 -15.66 -4.10
CA LEU A 325 -0.17 -16.70 -4.64
C LEU A 325 -0.11 -16.78 -6.17
N ALA A 326 0.00 -15.67 -6.88
CA ALA A 326 0.19 -15.66 -8.33
C ALA A 326 1.51 -16.37 -8.72
N MET A 327 2.54 -16.26 -7.88
CA MET A 327 3.81 -16.97 -8.04
C MET A 327 3.80 -18.38 -7.43
N LYS A 328 2.62 -18.92 -7.08
CA LYS A 328 2.43 -20.26 -6.50
C LYS A 328 3.25 -20.49 -5.22
N LYS A 329 3.44 -19.43 -4.40
CA LYS A 329 4.15 -19.53 -3.13
C LYS A 329 3.17 -19.72 -1.98
N PRO A 330 3.37 -20.72 -1.11
CA PRO A 330 2.56 -20.91 0.09
C PRO A 330 2.74 -19.73 1.04
N LEU A 331 1.68 -19.46 1.80
CA LEU A 331 1.64 -18.38 2.77
C LEU A 331 1.93 -18.89 4.18
N LEU A 332 2.72 -18.14 4.93
CA LEU A 332 2.71 -18.17 6.39
C LEU A 332 2.00 -16.88 6.84
N LEU A 333 0.70 -17.01 7.15
CA LEU A 333 -0.20 -15.88 7.31
C LEU A 333 -0.46 -15.57 8.79
N GLY A 334 0.03 -14.41 9.25
CA GLY A 334 -0.24 -13.83 10.57
C GLY A 334 -1.26 -12.68 10.47
N VAL A 335 -2.40 -12.94 9.81
CA VAL A 335 -3.51 -11.98 9.67
C VAL A 335 -4.82 -12.72 9.88
N ASP A 336 -5.48 -12.42 11.00
CA ASP A 336 -6.78 -13.04 11.34
C ASP A 336 -7.94 -12.42 10.52
N GLY A 337 -9.12 -13.02 10.61
CA GLY A 337 -10.35 -12.51 10.03
C GLY A 337 -10.48 -12.76 8.53
N GLU A 338 -10.70 -11.70 7.73
CA GLU A 338 -11.04 -11.82 6.31
C GLU A 338 -9.94 -12.51 5.50
N ALA A 339 -8.68 -12.16 5.73
CA ALA A 339 -7.55 -12.77 5.03
C ALA A 339 -7.40 -14.25 5.36
N LYS A 340 -7.47 -14.63 6.64
CA LYS A 340 -7.44 -16.04 7.08
C LYS A 340 -8.55 -16.83 6.43
N ASN A 341 -9.80 -16.33 6.48
CA ASN A 341 -10.95 -16.99 5.90
C ASN A 341 -10.79 -17.26 4.40
N HIS A 342 -10.31 -16.26 3.65
CA HIS A 342 -10.15 -16.41 2.19
C HIS A 342 -8.98 -17.30 1.79
N PHE A 343 -7.82 -17.12 2.40
CA PHE A 343 -6.58 -17.73 1.89
C PHE A 343 -6.18 -19.00 2.62
N ILE A 344 -6.56 -19.16 3.88
CA ILE A 344 -6.24 -20.37 4.65
C ILE A 344 -7.46 -21.30 4.70
N ASP A 345 -8.59 -20.83 5.24
CA ASP A 345 -9.72 -21.71 5.50
C ASP A 345 -10.39 -22.19 4.20
N LYS A 346 -10.55 -21.31 3.18
CA LYS A 346 -11.18 -21.66 1.90
C LYS A 346 -10.20 -22.13 0.82
N ALA A 347 -9.11 -21.37 0.62
CA ALA A 347 -8.17 -21.64 -0.46
C ALA A 347 -7.07 -22.64 -0.10
N GLN A 348 -6.86 -22.93 1.19
CA GLN A 348 -5.80 -23.82 1.69
C GLN A 348 -4.40 -23.46 1.14
N ALA A 349 -4.14 -22.15 1.00
CA ALA A 349 -2.97 -21.63 0.34
C ALA A 349 -1.75 -21.47 1.23
N GLY A 350 -1.74 -22.08 2.42
CA GLY A 350 -0.66 -22.02 3.38
C GLY A 350 -1.11 -22.30 4.80
N LEU A 351 -0.33 -21.81 5.76
CA LEU A 351 -0.59 -21.99 7.17
C LEU A 351 -0.90 -20.65 7.86
N PHE A 352 -1.78 -20.69 8.83
CA PHE A 352 -2.09 -19.57 9.72
C PHE A 352 -1.32 -19.69 11.03
N TYR A 353 -0.83 -18.57 11.52
CA TYR A 353 -0.39 -18.41 12.91
C TYR A 353 -1.08 -17.22 13.55
N THR A 354 -1.33 -17.28 14.84
CA THR A 354 -1.94 -16.16 15.57
C THR A 354 -1.02 -14.94 15.49
N PRO A 355 -1.51 -13.77 15.06
CA PRO A 355 -0.69 -12.56 15.02
C PRO A 355 0.03 -12.29 16.33
N GLU A 356 1.34 -11.97 16.26
CA GLU A 356 2.24 -11.71 17.40
C GLU A 356 2.45 -12.91 18.35
N ASP A 357 2.04 -14.12 17.96
CA ASP A 357 2.30 -15.38 18.71
C ASP A 357 3.39 -16.17 17.97
N ILE A 358 4.41 -16.70 18.72
CA ILE A 358 5.62 -17.34 18.19
C ILE A 358 5.60 -18.84 18.46
#